data_8606a0b9e6d83118508ba97f109f11e2
#
_entry.id   8606a0b9e6d83118508ba97f109f11e2
#
_cell.length_a   1.000
_cell.length_b   1.000
_cell.length_c   1.000
_cell.angle_alpha   90.00
_cell.angle_beta   90.00
_cell.angle_gamma   90.00
#
_symmetry.space_group_name_H-M   'P 1'
#
loop_
_entity.id
_entity.type
_entity.pdbx_description
1 polymer ?
#
loop_
_entity_poly.entity_id
_entity_poly.type
_entity_poly.pdbx_seq_one_letter_code
_entity_poly.pdbx_strand_id
1 'polypeptide(L)'
;VHRAVDYFLDDEDAFRTFLSDDRIDIHNIAIERCFRHIAMGRRNWLQTGSHFSAQNLAFMFGLLESCKLNKVNFGENIEDILTRILCGEEVDASFLPCDYVRHFEDGTDAEVMKSSQAVA
;
A
#
# COMPACT_ATOMS: atom_id res chain seq x y z
N VAL A 1 -14.57 -7.90 33.61
CA VAL A 1 -15.07 -9.09 32.91
C VAL A 1 -16.29 -8.73 32.06
N HIS A 2 -17.35 -8.06 32.62
CA HIS A 2 -18.58 -7.70 31.88
C HIS A 2 -18.31 -6.92 30.59
N ARG A 3 -17.48 -5.87 30.59
CA ARG A 3 -17.18 -5.05 29.40
C ARG A 3 -16.58 -5.85 28.24
N ALA A 4 -15.77 -6.86 28.51
CA ALA A 4 -15.19 -7.68 27.46
C ALA A 4 -16.20 -8.65 26.85
N VAL A 5 -17.13 -9.12 27.67
CA VAL A 5 -18.25 -9.97 27.21
C VAL A 5 -19.24 -9.15 26.39
N ASP A 6 -19.60 -7.95 26.88
CA ASP A 6 -20.52 -7.04 26.18
C ASP A 6 -19.92 -6.66 24.81
N TYR A 7 -18.64 -6.29 24.74
CA TYR A 7 -17.92 -5.99 23.49
C TYR A 7 -17.97 -7.15 22.48
N PHE A 8 -17.81 -8.39 22.94
CA PHE A 8 -17.88 -9.56 22.06
C PHE A 8 -19.30 -9.82 21.58
N LEU A 9 -20.30 -9.69 22.45
CA LEU A 9 -21.71 -9.96 22.09
C LEU A 9 -22.30 -8.88 21.19
N ASP A 10 -21.86 -7.64 21.31
CA ASP A 10 -22.33 -6.52 20.48
C ASP A 10 -21.92 -6.72 18.99
N ASP A 11 -20.77 -7.35 18.76
CA ASP A 11 -20.20 -7.55 17.41
C ASP A 11 -20.01 -9.03 17.04
N GLU A 12 -20.78 -9.96 17.67
CA GLU A 12 -20.64 -11.41 17.47
C GLU A 12 -20.70 -11.82 15.99
N ASP A 13 -21.64 -11.25 15.22
CA ASP A 13 -21.79 -11.55 13.79
C ASP A 13 -20.57 -11.10 12.98
N ALA A 14 -19.99 -9.95 13.31
CA ALA A 14 -18.76 -9.48 12.69
C ALA A 14 -17.58 -10.41 13.00
N PHE A 15 -17.45 -10.87 14.25
CA PHE A 15 -16.42 -11.83 14.64
C PHE A 15 -16.59 -13.21 13.99
N ARG A 16 -17.81 -13.58 13.59
CA ARG A 16 -18.08 -14.86 12.91
C ARG A 16 -17.87 -14.81 11.40
N THR A 17 -17.64 -13.64 10.82
CA THR A 17 -17.52 -13.47 9.35
C THR A 17 -16.44 -14.36 8.75
N PHE A 18 -15.32 -14.59 9.45
CA PHE A 18 -14.26 -15.48 8.99
C PHE A 18 -14.69 -16.95 8.84
N LEU A 19 -15.79 -17.37 9.50
CA LEU A 19 -16.33 -18.73 9.35
C LEU A 19 -17.10 -18.90 8.05
N SER A 20 -17.56 -17.80 7.46
CA SER A 20 -18.36 -17.80 6.23
C SER A 20 -17.55 -17.46 4.98
N ASP A 21 -16.38 -16.83 5.13
CA ASP A 21 -15.52 -16.45 4.02
C ASP A 21 -14.06 -16.85 4.32
N ASP A 22 -13.54 -17.83 3.61
CA ASP A 22 -12.19 -18.41 3.76
C ASP A 22 -11.05 -17.44 3.37
N ARG A 23 -11.40 -16.31 2.72
CA ARG A 23 -10.45 -15.24 2.40
C ARG A 23 -10.13 -14.33 3.56
N ILE A 24 -10.92 -14.41 4.65
CA ILE A 24 -10.75 -13.56 5.83
C ILE A 24 -9.90 -14.28 6.87
N ASP A 25 -8.73 -13.74 7.13
CA ASP A 25 -7.84 -14.22 8.19
C ASP A 25 -8.38 -13.85 9.58
N ILE A 26 -8.22 -14.76 10.56
CA ILE A 26 -8.56 -14.50 11.98
C ILE A 26 -7.65 -13.41 12.59
N HIS A 27 -6.52 -13.15 11.99
CA HIS A 27 -5.52 -12.23 12.49
C HIS A 27 -5.28 -11.07 11.51
N ASN A 28 -4.80 -9.95 12.04
CA ASN A 28 -4.47 -8.76 11.27
C ASN A 28 -2.96 -8.61 10.98
N ILE A 29 -2.20 -9.71 11.00
CA ILE A 29 -0.74 -9.70 10.82
C ILE A 29 -0.33 -9.01 9.51
N ALA A 30 -1.11 -9.16 8.45
CA ALA A 30 -0.85 -8.49 7.18
C ALA A 30 -0.87 -6.96 7.35
N ILE A 31 -1.88 -6.44 8.04
CA ILE A 31 -1.99 -5.00 8.34
C ILE A 31 -0.88 -4.55 9.29
N GLU A 32 -0.58 -5.31 10.34
CA GLU A 32 0.49 -4.98 11.28
C GLU A 32 1.86 -4.91 10.59
N ARG A 33 2.11 -5.77 9.60
CA ARG A 33 3.34 -5.73 8.80
C ARG A 33 3.46 -4.43 8.00
N CYS A 34 2.38 -3.91 7.44
CA CYS A 34 2.37 -2.63 6.72
C CYS A 34 2.77 -1.47 7.64
N PHE A 35 2.30 -1.49 8.89
CA PHE A 35 2.66 -0.45 9.89
C PHE A 35 4.05 -0.60 10.49
N ARG A 36 4.75 -1.72 10.27
CA ARG A 36 6.07 -1.97 10.85
C ARG A 36 7.09 -0.90 10.47
N HIS A 37 7.09 -0.45 9.22
CA HIS A 37 8.01 0.59 8.74
C HIS A 37 7.76 1.93 9.44
N ILE A 38 6.49 2.28 9.67
CA ILE A 38 6.10 3.48 10.41
C ILE A 38 6.55 3.37 11.86
N ALA A 39 6.33 2.22 12.51
CA ALA A 39 6.74 1.98 13.89
C ALA A 39 8.26 2.04 14.07
N MET A 40 9.03 1.55 13.10
CA MET A 40 10.49 1.66 13.10
C MET A 40 10.95 3.09 12.80
N GLY A 41 10.36 3.74 11.81
CA GLY A 41 10.67 5.12 11.43
C GLY A 41 10.40 6.11 12.57
N ARG A 42 9.35 5.89 13.36
CA ARG A 42 9.04 6.71 14.54
C ARG A 42 10.19 6.77 15.55
N ARG A 43 10.99 5.73 15.65
CA ARG A 43 12.19 5.73 16.51
C ARG A 43 13.31 6.61 15.98
N ASN A 44 13.40 6.76 14.65
CA ASN A 44 14.47 7.49 13.98
C ASN A 44 14.10 8.97 13.77
N TRP A 45 12.84 9.25 13.46
CA TRP A 45 12.40 10.61 13.06
C TRP A 45 11.68 11.37 14.16
N LEU A 46 11.41 10.77 15.30
CA LEU A 46 10.82 11.29 16.51
C LEU A 46 9.49 12.04 16.33
N GLN A 47 9.34 12.92 15.35
CA GLN A 47 8.14 13.71 15.08
C GLN A 47 8.02 14.08 13.60
N THR A 48 6.79 14.28 13.13
CA THR A 48 6.47 14.72 11.77
C THR A 48 6.35 16.25 11.63
N GLY A 49 6.60 17.01 12.71
CA GLY A 49 6.61 18.47 12.74
C GLY A 49 5.23 19.13 12.62
N SER A 50 4.31 18.61 11.81
CA SER A 50 2.96 19.17 11.65
C SER A 50 1.95 18.09 11.22
N HIS A 51 0.65 18.40 11.42
CA HIS A 51 -0.43 17.52 10.93
C HIS A 51 -0.38 17.33 9.41
N PHE A 52 -0.11 18.39 8.66
CA PHE A 52 0.04 18.32 7.20
C PHE A 52 1.19 17.41 6.77
N SER A 53 2.35 17.50 7.43
CA SER A 53 3.49 16.60 7.16
C SER A 53 3.15 15.15 7.49
N ALA A 54 2.36 14.91 8.56
CA ALA A 54 1.90 13.59 8.92
C ALA A 54 0.97 12.99 7.86
N GLN A 55 0.06 13.78 7.31
CA GLN A 55 -0.83 13.35 6.21
C GLN A 55 -0.05 12.99 4.95
N ASN A 56 0.90 13.83 4.53
CA ASN A 56 1.75 13.56 3.39
C ASN A 56 2.57 12.27 3.58
N LEU A 57 3.14 12.08 4.77
CA LEU A 57 3.89 10.88 5.11
C LEU A 57 3.00 9.64 5.06
N ALA A 58 1.79 9.71 5.61
CA ALA A 58 0.82 8.62 5.58
C ALA A 58 0.44 8.24 4.13
N PHE A 59 0.22 9.25 3.27
CA PHE A 59 -0.04 9.04 1.85
C PHE A 59 1.13 8.32 1.16
N MET A 60 2.36 8.78 1.37
CA MET A 60 3.55 8.16 0.77
C MET A 60 3.77 6.73 1.25
N PHE A 61 3.51 6.44 2.52
CA PHE A 61 3.54 5.05 3.01
C PHE A 61 2.44 4.19 2.40
N GLY A 62 1.23 4.73 2.24
CA GLY A 62 0.14 4.03 1.57
C GLY A 62 0.49 3.66 0.14
N LEU A 63 1.08 4.60 -0.61
CA LEU A 63 1.54 4.37 -1.97
C LEU A 63 2.67 3.33 -2.03
N LEU A 64 3.65 3.42 -1.13
CA LEU A 64 4.74 2.46 -1.02
C LEU A 64 4.24 1.03 -0.76
N GLU A 65 3.31 0.86 0.19
CA GLU A 65 2.74 -0.46 0.49
C GLU A 65 1.87 -0.97 -0.66
N SER A 66 1.14 -0.08 -1.35
CA SER A 66 0.38 -0.41 -2.55
C SER A 66 1.30 -0.89 -3.69
N CYS A 67 2.43 -0.24 -3.91
CA CYS A 67 3.44 -0.69 -4.87
C CYS A 67 3.97 -2.09 -4.51
N LYS A 68 4.29 -2.33 -3.23
CA LYS A 68 4.76 -3.65 -2.77
C LYS A 68 3.73 -4.76 -2.99
N LEU A 69 2.46 -4.50 -2.69
CA LEU A 69 1.37 -5.46 -2.89
C LEU A 69 1.19 -5.82 -4.37
N ASN A 70 1.39 -4.85 -5.25
CA ASN A 70 1.28 -5.02 -6.70
C ASN A 70 2.61 -5.40 -7.37
N LYS A 71 3.70 -5.60 -6.59
CA LYS A 71 5.05 -5.92 -7.09
C LYS A 71 5.62 -4.87 -8.05
N VAL A 72 5.23 -3.62 -7.86
CA VAL A 72 5.72 -2.46 -8.62
C VAL A 72 6.91 -1.84 -7.91
N ASN A 73 7.93 -1.43 -8.66
CA ASN A 73 9.02 -0.65 -8.11
C ASN A 73 8.51 0.75 -7.74
N PHE A 74 8.58 1.10 -6.46
CA PHE A 74 8.10 2.39 -5.96
C PHE A 74 8.81 3.59 -6.61
N GLY A 75 10.13 3.49 -6.83
CA GLY A 75 10.92 4.57 -7.46
C GLY A 75 10.47 4.83 -8.89
N GLU A 76 10.32 3.78 -9.69
CA GLU A 76 9.87 3.87 -11.08
C GLU A 76 8.43 4.40 -11.17
N ASN A 77 7.55 3.93 -10.30
CA ASN A 77 6.16 4.40 -10.26
C ASN A 77 6.07 5.89 -9.92
N ILE A 78 6.83 6.37 -8.95
CA ILE A 78 6.87 7.81 -8.59
C ILE A 78 7.46 8.64 -9.72
N GLU A 79 8.52 8.18 -10.37
CA GLU A 79 9.14 8.87 -11.51
C GLU A 79 8.15 9.02 -12.66
N ASP A 80 7.43 7.95 -13.00
CA ASP A 80 6.41 7.97 -14.04
C ASP A 80 5.26 8.92 -13.68
N ILE A 81 4.71 8.81 -12.47
CA ILE A 81 3.66 9.71 -11.98
C ILE A 81 4.10 11.18 -12.09
N LEU A 82 5.28 11.52 -11.59
CA LEU A 82 5.77 12.88 -11.62
C LEU A 82 6.00 13.38 -13.04
N THR A 83 6.54 12.53 -13.92
CA THR A 83 6.76 12.86 -15.33
C THR A 83 5.45 13.16 -16.03
N ARG A 84 4.44 12.32 -15.87
CA ARG A 84 3.11 12.49 -16.47
C ARG A 84 2.42 13.76 -15.97
N ILE A 85 2.47 14.03 -14.66
CA ILE A 85 1.92 15.27 -14.07
C ILE A 85 2.64 16.50 -14.65
N LEU A 86 3.96 16.47 -14.78
CA LEU A 86 4.73 17.57 -15.36
C LEU A 86 4.45 17.78 -16.85
N CYS A 87 4.08 16.72 -17.57
CA CYS A 87 3.61 16.80 -18.96
C CYS A 87 2.18 17.32 -19.08
N GLY A 88 1.48 17.57 -17.96
CA GLY A 88 0.13 18.12 -17.93
C GLY A 88 -0.98 17.08 -18.06
N GLU A 89 -0.69 15.81 -17.82
CA GLU A 89 -1.73 14.77 -17.76
C GLU A 89 -2.63 14.96 -16.55
N GLU A 90 -3.93 14.73 -16.74
CA GLU A 90 -4.87 14.71 -15.62
C GLU A 90 -4.67 13.44 -14.78
N VAL A 91 -4.69 13.60 -13.46
CA VAL A 91 -4.54 12.48 -12.52
C VAL A 91 -5.80 11.63 -12.52
N ASP A 92 -5.67 10.39 -12.93
CA ASP A 92 -6.74 9.40 -12.98
C ASP A 92 -6.35 8.07 -12.32
N ALA A 93 -7.18 7.04 -12.45
CA ALA A 93 -6.94 5.74 -11.87
C ALA A 93 -5.69 5.03 -12.43
N SER A 94 -5.22 5.39 -13.64
CA SER A 94 -4.03 4.80 -14.26
C SER A 94 -2.73 5.13 -13.50
N PHE A 95 -2.76 6.12 -12.62
CA PHE A 95 -1.64 6.47 -11.73
C PHE A 95 -1.53 5.53 -10.52
N LEU A 96 -2.54 4.70 -10.26
CA LEU A 96 -2.52 3.76 -9.14
C LEU A 96 -1.63 2.55 -9.46
N PRO A 97 -0.87 2.04 -8.48
CA PRO A 97 0.00 0.89 -8.67
C PRO A 97 -0.70 -0.38 -9.19
N CYS A 98 -1.99 -0.55 -8.91
CA CYS A 98 -2.77 -1.69 -9.41
C CYS A 98 -2.97 -1.64 -10.92
N ASP A 99 -3.18 -0.46 -11.48
CA ASP A 99 -3.35 -0.29 -12.92
C ASP A 99 -2.00 -0.24 -13.64
N TYR A 100 -0.96 0.26 -12.97
CA TYR A 100 0.41 0.23 -13.47
C TYR A 100 0.92 -1.20 -13.74
N VAL A 101 0.61 -2.17 -12.87
CA VAL A 101 0.92 -3.60 -13.10
C VAL A 101 0.19 -4.16 -14.32
N ARG A 102 -1.05 -3.75 -14.56
CA ARG A 102 -1.82 -4.20 -15.73
C ARG A 102 -1.21 -3.77 -17.05
N HIS A 103 -0.61 -2.59 -17.13
CA HIS A 103 0.11 -2.14 -18.32
C HIS A 103 1.34 -3.01 -18.64
N PHE A 104 2.03 -3.54 -17.63
CA PHE A 104 3.15 -4.46 -17.83
C PHE A 104 2.72 -5.87 -18.22
N GLU A 105 1.56 -6.34 -17.78
CA GLU A 105 1.02 -7.67 -18.12
C GLU A 105 0.47 -7.72 -19.54
N ASP A 106 0.00 -6.63 -20.09
CA ASP A 106 -0.54 -6.54 -21.46
C ASP A 106 0.54 -6.50 -22.58
N GLY A 107 1.79 -6.74 -22.22
CA GLY A 107 2.77 -7.28 -23.18
C GLY A 107 3.51 -6.28 -24.06
N THR A 108 3.47 -4.97 -23.79
CA THR A 108 4.16 -4.00 -24.65
C THR A 108 5.58 -3.68 -24.20
N ASP A 109 5.96 -3.98 -22.94
CA ASP A 109 7.27 -3.57 -22.38
C ASP A 109 8.07 -4.69 -21.71
N ALA A 110 7.76 -5.96 -21.94
CA ALA A 110 8.53 -7.10 -21.42
C ALA A 110 9.99 -7.13 -21.93
N GLU A 111 10.30 -6.42 -23.01
CA GLU A 111 11.67 -6.30 -23.54
C GLU A 111 12.53 -5.28 -22.81
N VAL A 112 11.92 -4.21 -22.27
CA VAL A 112 12.66 -3.16 -21.55
C VAL A 112 13.11 -3.65 -20.18
N MET A 113 12.31 -4.48 -19.48
CA MET A 113 12.71 -5.06 -18.20
C MET A 113 13.86 -6.07 -18.30
N LYS A 114 13.97 -6.81 -19.40
CA LYS A 114 15.09 -7.74 -19.60
C LYS A 114 16.43 -7.06 -19.80
N SER A 115 16.44 -5.86 -20.38
CA SER A 115 17.67 -5.08 -20.57
C SER A 115 18.16 -4.41 -19.29
N SER A 116 17.27 -4.06 -18.36
CA SER A 116 17.63 -3.42 -17.07
C SER A 116 18.19 -4.41 -16.05
N GLN A 117 17.81 -5.70 -16.12
CA GLN A 117 18.35 -6.75 -15.24
C GLN A 117 19.70 -7.33 -15.73
N ALA A 118 20.14 -7.02 -16.93
CA ALA A 118 21.41 -7.50 -17.49
C ALA A 118 22.62 -6.59 -17.16
N VAL A 119 22.39 -5.50 -16.44
CA VAL A 119 23.43 -4.48 -16.11
C VAL A 119 23.67 -4.37 -14.58
N ALA A 120 23.12 -5.28 -13.76
CA ALA A 120 23.37 -5.29 -12.31
C ALA A 120 24.18 -6.53 -11.90
#